data_26818420cc98b9e52de7b4c1f698421e
#
_entry.id   26818420cc98b9e52de7b4c1f698421e
#
_cell.length_a   1.000
_cell.length_b   1.000
_cell.length_c   1.000
_cell.angle_alpha   90.00
_cell.angle_beta   90.00
_cell.angle_gamma   90.00
#
_symmetry.space_group_name_H-M   'P 1'
#
loop_
_entity.id
_entity.type
_entity.pdbx_description
1 polymer ?
#
loop_
_entity_poly.entity_id
_entity_poly.type
_entity_poly.pdbx_seq_one_letter_code
_entity_poly.pdbx_strand_id
1 'polypeptide(L)'
;MLFPNISGTARRCIGVLVLLPIIAAVFFDARIASIVIAFIAVGMAYEFGKMVTMPMLAKLTLCFCIILQALPIWLVDLGLWWHAGLAFLAFGITLKYHRLLESVFALVLALCLYFTVLLLSEPTGHWRLLTLAAVIAACDSAAYFVGRFIGGAKLASAISPNKTISGSVGGIIAAMAVMLSI
;
A
#
# COMPACT_ATOMS: atom_id res chain seq x y z
N MET A 1 11.71 -8.43 -14.91
CA MET A 1 12.43 -7.12 -14.81
C MET A 1 12.20 -6.41 -16.14
N LEU A 2 11.34 -5.38 -16.18
CA LEU A 2 10.91 -4.72 -17.42
C LEU A 2 11.98 -3.80 -18.04
N PHE A 3 13.05 -3.44 -17.31
CA PHE A 3 14.06 -2.48 -17.82
C PHE A 3 15.46 -2.82 -17.28
N PRO A 4 16.21 -3.71 -17.91
CA PRO A 4 17.51 -4.17 -17.42
C PRO A 4 18.65 -3.15 -17.52
N ASN A 5 18.50 -2.05 -18.29
CA ASN A 5 19.59 -1.13 -18.63
C ASN A 5 19.44 0.32 -18.14
N ILE A 6 18.53 0.59 -17.19
CA ILE A 6 18.28 1.94 -16.71
C ILE A 6 19.07 2.18 -15.42
N SER A 7 19.79 3.33 -15.32
CA SER A 7 20.51 3.75 -14.13
C SER A 7 19.58 3.81 -12.89
N GLY A 8 20.12 3.60 -11.70
CA GLY A 8 19.32 3.62 -10.46
C GLY A 8 18.53 4.93 -10.26
N THR A 9 19.07 6.05 -10.73
CA THR A 9 18.43 7.37 -10.68
C THR A 9 17.23 7.44 -11.63
N ALA A 10 17.39 6.95 -12.87
CA ALA A 10 16.30 6.95 -13.84
C ALA A 10 15.12 6.06 -13.41
N ARG A 11 15.37 4.92 -12.74
CA ARG A 11 14.30 4.09 -12.15
C ARG A 11 13.52 4.83 -11.07
N ARG A 12 14.19 5.63 -10.24
CA ARG A 12 13.53 6.46 -9.24
C ARG A 12 12.69 7.58 -9.86
N CYS A 13 13.21 8.24 -10.90
CA CYS A 13 12.45 9.26 -11.64
C CYS A 13 11.18 8.66 -12.30
N ILE A 14 11.28 7.48 -12.91
CA ILE A 14 10.11 6.77 -13.47
C ILE A 14 9.10 6.45 -12.35
N GLY A 15 9.55 5.98 -11.18
CA GLY A 15 8.66 5.74 -10.04
C GLY A 15 7.91 7.00 -9.60
N VAL A 16 8.59 8.14 -9.52
CA VAL A 16 7.95 9.43 -9.18
C VAL A 16 6.95 9.85 -10.26
N LEU A 17 7.30 9.73 -11.55
CA LEU A 17 6.41 10.06 -12.67
C LEU A 17 5.14 9.19 -12.68
N VAL A 18 5.23 7.94 -12.27
CA VAL A 18 4.07 7.05 -12.14
C VAL A 18 3.20 7.43 -10.92
N LEU A 19 3.81 7.92 -9.84
CA LEU A 19 3.07 8.34 -8.65
C LEU A 19 2.30 9.66 -8.84
N LEU A 20 2.79 10.58 -9.66
CA LEU A 20 2.14 11.88 -9.90
C LEU A 20 0.69 11.77 -10.39
N PRO A 21 0.34 10.95 -11.42
CA PRO A 21 -1.04 10.79 -11.85
C PRO A 21 -1.92 10.12 -10.79
N ILE A 22 -1.35 9.27 -9.94
CA ILE A 22 -2.07 8.65 -8.82
C ILE A 22 -2.46 9.70 -7.79
N ILE A 23 -1.51 10.55 -7.40
CA ILE A 23 -1.76 11.67 -6.48
C ILE A 23 -2.79 12.63 -7.11
N ALA A 24 -2.64 12.98 -8.38
CA ALA A 24 -3.60 13.82 -9.08
C ALA A 24 -5.01 13.21 -9.09
N ALA A 25 -5.14 11.90 -9.36
CA ALA A 25 -6.43 11.21 -9.37
C ALA A 25 -7.18 11.32 -8.03
N VAL A 26 -6.44 11.28 -6.90
CA VAL A 26 -7.03 11.46 -5.55
C VAL A 26 -7.63 12.85 -5.37
N PHE A 27 -7.08 13.89 -6.02
CA PHE A 27 -7.60 15.25 -5.94
C PHE A 27 -8.83 15.48 -6.81
N PHE A 28 -8.93 14.81 -7.96
CA PHE A 28 -10.00 15.09 -8.92
C PHE A 28 -11.33 14.44 -8.55
N ASP A 29 -11.33 13.17 -8.19
CA ASP A 29 -12.57 12.45 -7.89
C ASP A 29 -12.25 11.17 -7.07
N ALA A 30 -12.99 10.94 -5.98
CA ALA A 30 -12.88 9.75 -5.15
C ALA A 30 -13.10 8.45 -5.95
N ARG A 31 -13.92 8.50 -6.99
CA ARG A 31 -14.20 7.37 -7.89
C ARG A 31 -12.98 7.03 -8.73
N ILE A 32 -12.33 8.04 -9.33
CA ILE A 32 -11.10 7.85 -10.11
C ILE A 32 -9.99 7.32 -9.19
N ALA A 33 -9.87 7.90 -7.99
CA ALA A 33 -8.92 7.44 -6.98
C ALA A 33 -9.13 5.95 -6.62
N SER A 34 -10.38 5.53 -6.41
CA SER A 34 -10.69 4.13 -6.06
C SER A 34 -10.30 3.14 -7.17
N ILE A 35 -10.52 3.51 -8.44
CA ILE A 35 -10.07 2.68 -9.58
C ILE A 35 -8.56 2.53 -9.59
N VAL A 36 -7.83 3.63 -9.45
CA VAL A 36 -6.36 3.62 -9.46
C VAL A 36 -5.81 2.79 -8.31
N ILE A 37 -6.36 2.96 -7.11
CA ILE A 37 -5.96 2.21 -5.92
C ILE A 37 -6.30 0.72 -6.07
N ALA A 38 -7.47 0.39 -6.61
CA ALA A 38 -7.84 -1.00 -6.90
C ALA A 38 -6.89 -1.64 -7.91
N PHE A 39 -6.49 -0.91 -8.95
CA PHE A 39 -5.54 -1.40 -9.94
C PHE A 39 -4.17 -1.72 -9.33
N ILE A 40 -3.67 -0.83 -8.44
CA ILE A 40 -2.43 -1.07 -7.68
C ILE A 40 -2.58 -2.28 -6.76
N ALA A 41 -3.68 -2.38 -6.02
CA ALA A 41 -3.94 -3.50 -5.12
C ALA A 41 -4.03 -4.85 -5.87
N VAL A 42 -4.63 -4.87 -7.06
CA VAL A 42 -4.65 -6.06 -7.95
C VAL A 42 -3.22 -6.44 -8.38
N GLY A 43 -2.41 -5.45 -8.76
CA GLY A 43 -1.00 -5.69 -9.09
C GLY A 43 -0.23 -6.29 -7.91
N MET A 44 -0.42 -5.75 -6.71
CA MET A 44 0.20 -6.28 -5.48
C MET A 44 -0.27 -7.70 -5.17
N ALA A 45 -1.57 -7.98 -5.30
CA ALA A 45 -2.12 -9.32 -5.07
C ALA A 45 -1.61 -10.35 -6.10
N TYR A 46 -1.49 -9.95 -7.36
CA TYR A 46 -0.95 -10.80 -8.41
C TYR A 46 0.55 -11.12 -8.17
N GLU A 47 1.36 -10.11 -7.85
CA GLU A 47 2.79 -10.31 -7.54
C GLU A 47 2.96 -11.15 -6.27
N PHE A 48 2.16 -10.89 -5.23
CA PHE A 48 2.13 -11.73 -4.04
C PHE A 48 1.82 -13.20 -4.38
N GLY A 49 0.78 -13.45 -5.18
CA GLY A 49 0.43 -14.78 -5.64
C GLY A 49 1.53 -15.47 -6.47
N LYS A 50 2.37 -14.69 -7.18
CA LYS A 50 3.58 -15.20 -7.85
C LYS A 50 4.66 -15.60 -6.86
N MET A 51 4.94 -14.74 -5.88
CA MET A 51 5.98 -15.00 -4.86
C MET A 51 5.68 -16.26 -4.05
N VAL A 52 4.41 -16.51 -3.79
CA VAL A 52 3.92 -17.65 -3.00
C VAL A 52 3.62 -18.87 -3.86
N THR A 53 3.85 -18.82 -5.18
CA THR A 53 3.59 -19.93 -6.14
C THR A 53 2.15 -20.43 -6.16
N MET A 54 1.16 -19.53 -5.97
CA MET A 54 -0.26 -19.88 -6.03
C MET A 54 -0.67 -20.42 -7.40
N PRO A 55 -1.62 -21.36 -7.47
CA PRO A 55 -2.22 -21.77 -8.73
C PRO A 55 -2.94 -20.59 -9.39
N MET A 56 -3.00 -20.58 -10.73
CA MET A 56 -3.52 -19.45 -11.51
C MET A 56 -4.95 -19.07 -11.09
N LEU A 57 -5.78 -20.05 -10.84
CA LEU A 57 -7.18 -19.84 -10.41
C LEU A 57 -7.26 -19.10 -9.07
N ALA A 58 -6.40 -19.44 -8.09
CA ALA A 58 -6.37 -18.77 -6.79
C ALA A 58 -5.90 -17.30 -6.90
N LYS A 59 -4.92 -17.03 -7.78
CA LYS A 59 -4.50 -15.65 -8.09
C LYS A 59 -5.63 -14.82 -8.68
N LEU A 60 -6.33 -15.37 -9.68
CA LEU A 60 -7.44 -14.70 -10.34
C LEU A 60 -8.60 -14.43 -9.37
N THR A 61 -8.94 -15.40 -8.51
CA THR A 61 -9.98 -15.20 -7.48
C THR A 61 -9.58 -14.13 -6.45
N LEU A 62 -8.32 -14.11 -6.03
CA LEU A 62 -7.81 -13.07 -5.12
C LEU A 62 -7.90 -11.68 -5.77
N CYS A 63 -7.45 -11.54 -7.02
CA CYS A 63 -7.56 -10.28 -7.78
C CYS A 63 -9.03 -9.86 -7.96
N PHE A 64 -9.92 -10.81 -8.24
CA PHE A 64 -11.36 -10.55 -8.38
C PHE A 64 -11.98 -10.07 -7.07
N CYS A 65 -11.66 -10.68 -5.92
CA CYS A 65 -12.12 -10.20 -4.60
C CYS A 65 -11.68 -8.74 -4.34
N ILE A 66 -10.45 -8.40 -4.71
CA ILE A 66 -9.92 -7.03 -4.55
C ILE A 66 -10.66 -6.04 -5.45
N ILE A 67 -10.94 -6.40 -6.70
CA ILE A 67 -11.73 -5.56 -7.62
C ILE A 67 -13.13 -5.32 -7.06
N LEU A 68 -13.79 -6.37 -6.56
CA LEU A 68 -15.12 -6.27 -5.98
C LEU A 68 -15.17 -5.36 -4.74
N GLN A 69 -14.09 -5.25 -3.98
CA GLN A 69 -14.03 -4.33 -2.84
C GLN A 69 -14.05 -2.84 -3.24
N ALA A 70 -13.62 -2.50 -4.44
CA ALA A 70 -13.65 -1.13 -4.94
C ALA A 70 -15.01 -0.70 -5.50
N LEU A 71 -15.90 -1.65 -5.83
CA LEU A 71 -17.19 -1.39 -6.45
C LEU A 71 -18.18 -0.56 -5.60
N PRO A 72 -18.22 -0.66 -4.25
CA PRO A 72 -19.22 0.04 -3.44
C PRO A 72 -19.27 1.56 -3.64
N ILE A 73 -18.12 2.19 -3.94
CA ILE A 73 -18.08 3.64 -4.26
C ILE A 73 -18.92 3.97 -5.51
N TRP A 74 -19.17 2.97 -6.40
CA TRP A 74 -19.80 3.17 -7.69
C TRP A 74 -21.27 2.77 -7.72
N LEU A 75 -21.65 1.74 -7.02
CA LEU A 75 -22.91 1.05 -7.27
C LEU A 75 -23.93 1.15 -6.14
N VAL A 76 -23.55 0.95 -4.89
CA VAL A 76 -24.46 0.95 -3.74
C VAL A 76 -23.65 0.99 -2.44
N ASP A 77 -24.25 1.49 -1.38
CA ASP A 77 -23.71 1.36 -0.01
C ASP A 77 -23.90 -0.09 0.49
N LEU A 78 -23.02 -0.98 0.03
CA LEU A 78 -23.08 -2.42 0.34
C LEU A 78 -22.70 -2.76 1.78
N GLY A 79 -22.34 -1.74 2.58
CA GLY A 79 -22.07 -1.88 3.99
C GLY A 79 -20.82 -2.70 4.34
N LEU A 80 -20.50 -2.71 5.63
CA LEU A 80 -19.33 -3.40 6.20
C LEU A 80 -19.31 -4.91 5.90
N TRP A 81 -20.46 -5.57 5.90
CA TRP A 81 -20.59 -7.01 5.73
C TRP A 81 -20.09 -7.51 4.38
N TRP A 82 -20.27 -6.73 3.32
CA TRP A 82 -19.75 -7.06 1.99
C TRP A 82 -18.22 -7.13 1.98
N HIS A 83 -17.57 -6.11 2.53
CA HIS A 83 -16.11 -6.05 2.59
C HIS A 83 -15.53 -7.13 3.50
N ALA A 84 -16.16 -7.38 4.64
CA ALA A 84 -15.79 -8.46 5.53
C ALA A 84 -15.89 -9.82 4.83
N GLY A 85 -16.98 -10.08 4.12
CA GLY A 85 -17.17 -11.30 3.35
C GLY A 85 -16.06 -11.52 2.31
N LEU A 86 -15.71 -10.48 1.53
CA LEU A 86 -14.63 -10.56 0.54
C LEU A 86 -13.25 -10.73 1.17
N ALA A 87 -12.98 -10.08 2.30
CA ALA A 87 -11.72 -10.23 3.03
C ALA A 87 -11.57 -11.66 3.59
N PHE A 88 -12.64 -12.23 4.18
CA PHE A 88 -12.65 -13.62 4.65
C PHE A 88 -12.55 -14.62 3.50
N LEU A 89 -13.15 -14.34 2.34
CA LEU A 89 -13.02 -15.19 1.16
C LEU A 89 -11.57 -15.19 0.66
N ALA A 90 -10.92 -14.02 0.57
CA ALA A 90 -9.52 -13.92 0.21
C ALA A 90 -8.61 -14.66 1.19
N PHE A 91 -8.88 -14.55 2.50
CA PHE A 91 -8.19 -15.29 3.55
C PHE A 91 -8.37 -16.80 3.39
N GLY A 92 -9.61 -17.27 3.19
CA GLY A 92 -9.92 -18.69 3.03
C GLY A 92 -9.28 -19.32 1.78
N ILE A 93 -9.25 -18.56 0.66
CA ILE A 93 -8.59 -19.02 -0.58
C ILE A 93 -7.09 -19.21 -0.35
N THR A 94 -6.45 -18.23 0.29
CA THR A 94 -5.01 -18.31 0.56
C THR A 94 -4.69 -19.40 1.58
N LEU A 95 -5.51 -19.56 2.62
CA LEU A 95 -5.35 -20.58 3.65
C LEU A 95 -5.45 -22.00 3.08
N LYS A 96 -6.32 -22.22 2.09
CA LYS A 96 -6.47 -23.53 1.44
C LYS A 96 -5.19 -23.97 0.70
N TYR A 97 -4.45 -23.04 0.15
CA TYR A 97 -3.29 -23.34 -0.71
C TYR A 97 -1.95 -23.09 -0.02
N HIS A 98 -1.92 -22.33 1.08
CA HIS A 98 -0.70 -21.80 1.68
C HIS A 98 -0.74 -21.77 3.21
N ARG A 99 0.38 -21.26 3.79
CA ARG A 99 0.53 -21.15 5.24
C ARG A 99 -0.26 -19.97 5.80
N LEU A 100 -0.56 -20.04 7.10
CA LEU A 100 -1.30 -19.02 7.84
C LEU A 100 -0.74 -17.58 7.64
N LEU A 101 0.58 -17.43 7.65
CA LEU A 101 1.22 -16.12 7.50
C LEU A 101 0.88 -15.43 6.16
N GLU A 102 0.84 -16.20 5.09
CA GLU A 102 0.51 -15.74 3.75
C GLU A 102 -0.97 -15.35 3.64
N SER A 103 -1.83 -16.10 4.33
CA SER A 103 -3.26 -15.79 4.42
C SER A 103 -3.52 -14.51 5.22
N VAL A 104 -2.78 -14.29 6.29
CA VAL A 104 -2.83 -13.03 7.05
C VAL A 104 -2.41 -11.84 6.18
N PHE A 105 -1.40 -11.99 5.31
CA PHE A 105 -1.02 -10.92 4.39
C PHE A 105 -2.14 -10.56 3.41
N ALA A 106 -2.82 -11.55 2.83
CA ALA A 106 -3.96 -11.34 1.94
C ALA A 106 -5.12 -10.63 2.66
N LEU A 107 -5.39 -11.02 3.92
CA LEU A 107 -6.38 -10.36 4.77
C LEU A 107 -6.01 -8.90 5.04
N VAL A 108 -4.76 -8.63 5.41
CA VAL A 108 -4.27 -7.26 5.66
C VAL A 108 -4.40 -6.40 4.39
N LEU A 109 -4.03 -6.93 3.22
CA LEU A 109 -4.18 -6.22 1.95
C LEU A 109 -5.64 -5.85 1.66
N ALA A 110 -6.56 -6.80 1.88
CA ALA A 110 -7.99 -6.57 1.71
C ALA A 110 -8.54 -5.52 2.69
N LEU A 111 -8.12 -5.57 3.97
CA LEU A 111 -8.52 -4.58 4.97
C LEU A 111 -7.95 -3.19 4.65
N CYS A 112 -6.70 -3.09 4.21
CA CYS A 112 -6.11 -1.81 3.79
C CYS A 112 -6.91 -1.18 2.65
N LEU A 113 -7.30 -1.97 1.65
CA LEU A 113 -8.12 -1.48 0.55
C LEU A 113 -9.50 -1.03 1.05
N TYR A 114 -10.14 -1.82 1.92
CA TYR A 114 -11.42 -1.46 2.53
C TYR A 114 -11.36 -0.10 3.24
N PHE A 115 -10.39 0.08 4.14
CA PHE A 115 -10.26 1.34 4.88
C PHE A 115 -9.91 2.52 3.97
N THR A 116 -9.16 2.29 2.89
CA THR A 116 -8.86 3.33 1.91
C THR A 116 -10.11 3.75 1.14
N VAL A 117 -10.94 2.79 0.72
CA VAL A 117 -12.22 3.04 0.06
C VAL A 117 -13.19 3.78 0.99
N LEU A 118 -13.27 3.33 2.25
CA LEU A 118 -14.09 3.98 3.28
C LEU A 118 -13.65 5.44 3.52
N LEU A 119 -12.35 5.66 3.63
CA LEU A 119 -11.78 6.98 3.80
C LEU A 119 -12.12 7.91 2.61
N LEU A 120 -12.03 7.42 1.38
CA LEU A 120 -12.36 8.18 0.18
C LEU A 120 -13.87 8.48 0.05
N SER A 121 -14.73 7.73 0.71
CA SER A 121 -16.18 7.99 0.74
C SER A 121 -16.55 9.18 1.63
N GLU A 122 -15.67 9.61 2.53
CA GLU A 122 -15.87 10.77 3.38
C GLU A 122 -15.63 12.08 2.61
N PRO A 123 -16.35 13.17 2.90
CA PRO A 123 -16.20 14.46 2.19
C PRO A 123 -14.78 15.03 2.20
N THR A 124 -14.03 14.79 3.29
CA THR A 124 -12.63 15.21 3.45
C THR A 124 -11.62 14.07 3.30
N GLY A 125 -12.08 12.93 2.81
CA GLY A 125 -11.29 11.68 2.78
C GLY A 125 -10.03 11.79 1.91
N HIS A 126 -10.11 12.50 0.79
CA HIS A 126 -8.96 12.75 -0.08
C HIS A 126 -7.84 13.54 0.64
N TRP A 127 -8.19 14.54 1.46
CA TRP A 127 -7.20 15.27 2.25
C TRP A 127 -6.55 14.39 3.31
N ARG A 128 -7.33 13.56 4.00
CA ARG A 128 -6.81 12.60 5.00
C ARG A 128 -5.89 11.58 4.36
N LEU A 129 -6.23 11.08 3.15
CA LEU A 129 -5.38 10.14 2.42
C LEU A 129 -4.06 10.79 1.99
N LEU A 130 -4.11 12.05 1.54
CA LEU A 130 -2.91 12.81 1.19
C LEU A 130 -2.04 13.12 2.41
N THR A 131 -2.66 13.47 3.53
CA THR A 131 -1.95 13.63 4.81
C THR A 131 -1.23 12.34 5.19
N LEU A 132 -1.90 11.20 5.11
CA LEU A 132 -1.30 9.90 5.39
C LEU A 132 -0.11 9.61 4.47
N ALA A 133 -0.28 9.86 3.17
CA ALA A 133 0.79 9.69 2.19
C ALA A 133 1.99 10.63 2.47
N ALA A 134 1.73 11.89 2.83
CA ALA A 134 2.76 12.86 3.17
C ALA A 134 3.54 12.46 4.44
N VAL A 135 2.84 11.98 5.47
CA VAL A 135 3.46 11.47 6.71
C VAL A 135 4.36 10.29 6.43
N ILE A 136 3.90 9.32 5.63
CA ILE A 136 4.69 8.14 5.26
C ILE A 136 5.93 8.55 4.44
N ALA A 137 5.76 9.42 3.44
CA ALA A 137 6.85 9.89 2.59
C ALA A 137 7.90 10.69 3.40
N ALA A 138 7.45 11.54 4.33
CA ALA A 138 8.34 12.29 5.22
C ALA A 138 9.11 11.36 6.16
N CYS A 139 8.42 10.38 6.74
CA CYS A 139 9.03 9.37 7.62
C CYS A 139 10.13 8.60 6.90
N ASP A 140 9.84 8.04 5.72
CA ASP A 140 10.79 7.25 4.95
C ASP A 140 11.97 8.09 4.45
N SER A 141 11.71 9.29 3.97
CA SER A 141 12.76 10.20 3.50
C SER A 141 13.69 10.61 4.64
N ALA A 142 13.14 11.06 5.76
CA ALA A 142 13.92 11.46 6.92
C ALA A 142 14.69 10.28 7.52
N ALA A 143 14.07 9.11 7.62
CA ALA A 143 14.74 7.90 8.10
C ALA A 143 15.94 7.53 7.22
N TYR A 144 15.80 7.67 5.89
CA TYR A 144 16.90 7.43 4.96
C TYR A 144 18.03 8.45 5.12
N PHE A 145 17.72 9.75 5.11
CA PHE A 145 18.72 10.79 5.18
C PHE A 145 19.41 10.83 6.54
N VAL A 146 18.66 10.84 7.64
CA VAL A 146 19.23 10.85 9.00
C VAL A 146 20.06 9.59 9.25
N GLY A 147 19.56 8.43 8.84
CA GLY A 147 20.29 7.17 8.96
C GLY A 147 21.59 7.13 8.16
N ARG A 148 21.61 7.81 7.00
CA ARG A 148 22.82 7.90 6.17
C ARG A 148 23.82 8.94 6.66
N PHE A 149 23.36 10.11 7.13
CA PHE A 149 24.25 11.20 7.55
C PHE A 149 24.78 11.02 8.98
N ILE A 150 23.91 10.61 9.92
CA ILE A 150 24.29 10.39 11.33
C ILE A 150 24.84 9.00 11.55
N GLY A 151 24.27 7.99 10.86
CA GLY A 151 24.69 6.59 11.01
C GLY A 151 24.39 6.03 12.40
N GLY A 152 25.31 5.24 12.93
CA GLY A 152 25.21 4.69 14.30
C GLY A 152 24.74 3.25 14.36
N ALA A 153 24.23 2.84 15.54
CA ALA A 153 23.83 1.47 15.81
C ALA A 153 22.71 1.00 14.85
N LYS A 154 22.81 -0.25 14.40
CA LYS A 154 21.82 -0.87 13.52
C LYS A 154 20.57 -1.25 14.31
N LEU A 155 19.38 -1.01 13.72
CA LEU A 155 18.10 -1.31 14.36
C LEU A 155 17.88 -2.83 14.50
N ALA A 156 18.11 -3.57 13.41
CA ALA A 156 17.96 -5.02 13.35
C ALA A 156 18.87 -5.59 12.25
N SER A 157 20.15 -5.81 12.57
CA SER A 157 21.16 -6.23 11.60
C SER A 157 20.83 -7.53 10.87
N ALA A 158 20.16 -8.45 11.55
CA ALA A 158 19.76 -9.75 10.98
C ALA A 158 18.62 -9.66 9.95
N ILE A 159 17.74 -8.64 10.05
CA ILE A 159 16.56 -8.47 9.17
C ILE A 159 16.82 -7.41 8.11
N SER A 160 17.39 -6.27 8.53
CA SER A 160 17.66 -5.13 7.65
C SER A 160 19.00 -4.46 8.03
N PRO A 161 20.09 -4.83 7.35
CA PRO A 161 21.44 -4.36 7.71
C PRO A 161 21.65 -2.85 7.45
N ASN A 162 20.78 -2.21 6.68
CA ASN A 162 20.90 -0.80 6.32
C ASN A 162 20.12 0.16 7.24
N LYS A 163 19.20 -0.35 8.08
CA LYS A 163 18.41 0.49 8.99
C LYS A 163 19.17 0.80 10.27
N THR A 164 19.17 2.09 10.67
CA THR A 164 19.82 2.61 11.87
C THR A 164 18.79 3.12 12.89
N ILE A 165 19.17 3.14 14.17
CA ILE A 165 18.34 3.70 15.24
C ILE A 165 18.15 5.21 15.02
N SER A 166 19.23 5.92 14.66
CA SER A 166 19.16 7.36 14.33
C SER A 166 18.17 7.67 13.20
N GLY A 167 18.18 6.83 12.15
CA GLY A 167 17.23 6.95 11.04
C GLY A 167 15.78 6.76 11.52
N SER A 168 15.51 5.78 12.37
CA SER A 168 14.16 5.55 12.90
C SER A 168 13.67 6.73 13.75
N VAL A 169 14.53 7.30 14.59
CA VAL A 169 14.19 8.50 15.37
C VAL A 169 13.92 9.70 14.46
N GLY A 170 14.78 9.92 13.45
CA GLY A 170 14.58 10.99 12.45
C GLY A 170 13.27 10.85 11.69
N GLY A 171 12.90 9.63 11.29
CA GLY A 171 11.63 9.33 10.64
C GLY A 171 10.43 9.66 11.54
N ILE A 172 10.46 9.28 12.81
CA ILE A 172 9.38 9.59 13.77
C ILE A 172 9.23 11.11 13.95
N ILE A 173 10.33 11.83 14.13
CA ILE A 173 10.30 13.29 14.29
C ILE A 173 9.69 13.96 13.04
N ALA A 174 10.09 13.54 11.85
CA ALA A 174 9.56 14.09 10.61
C ALA A 174 8.06 13.78 10.43
N ALA A 175 7.62 12.56 10.75
CA ALA A 175 6.21 12.19 10.73
C ALA A 175 5.37 13.07 11.68
N MET A 176 5.85 13.29 12.90
CA MET A 176 5.22 14.17 13.88
C MET A 176 5.17 15.62 13.41
N ALA A 177 6.25 16.14 12.81
CA ALA A 177 6.29 17.49 12.28
C ALA A 177 5.25 17.71 11.18
N VAL A 178 5.10 16.77 10.25
CA VAL A 178 4.07 16.84 9.21
C VAL A 178 2.66 16.80 9.82
N MET A 179 2.40 15.89 10.77
CA MET A 179 1.09 15.82 11.44
C MET A 179 0.72 17.10 12.18
N LEU A 180 1.68 17.80 12.79
CA LEU A 180 1.43 19.04 13.53
C LEU A 180 1.29 20.25 12.61
N SER A 181 1.67 20.16 11.34
CA SER A 181 1.61 21.26 10.36
C SER A 181 0.29 21.30 9.57
N ILE A 182 -0.57 20.29 9.71
CA ILE A 182 -1.86 20.15 9.03
C ILE A 182 -2.99 20.36 10.02
#